data_68a7d5902fc4d67205f7f2f11b1a770e
#
_entry.id   68a7d5902fc4d67205f7f2f11b1a770e
#
_cell.length_a   1.000
_cell.length_b   1.000
_cell.length_c   1.000
_cell.angle_alpha   90.00
_cell.angle_beta   90.00
_cell.angle_gamma   90.00
#
_symmetry.space_group_name_H-M   'P 1'
#
loop_
_entity.id
_entity.type
_entity.pdbx_description
1 polymer ?
#
loop_
_entity_poly.entity_id
_entity_poly.type
_entity_poly.pdbx_seq_one_letter_code
_entity_poly.pdbx_strand_id
1 'polypeptide(L)'
;VSAGSTVVRYTDGNGCEVDQSITVHGLPNVSAGSDQSICSGESVTLTASGAATLSWDNGIGATNPATVSPTSTTTYEVTGTDGDGCVNTDQVIVTVNTVPSISGSTEVCAEGTITLSSDITGGTWDSDDDGVATVSASGVVTGVSAGTVDITYTMSTGCDDTYSVTVYAKPVLSGTLTGIANGSTETLTATGTPASSNPWTSSNTAIATVNSTGVVTPLSTGTTTITFTNSNGCSSTASFV
;
A
#
# COMPACT_ATOMS: atom_id res chain seq x y z
N VAL A 1 51.36 4.84 -0.79
CA VAL A 1 52.41 5.46 -1.68
C VAL A 1 51.68 6.48 -2.52
N SER A 2 52.13 7.72 -2.59
CA SER A 2 51.56 8.77 -3.44
C SER A 2 51.92 8.56 -4.90
N ALA A 3 51.04 8.94 -5.82
CA ALA A 3 51.37 9.00 -7.25
C ALA A 3 52.52 10.00 -7.55
N GLY A 4 53.33 9.65 -8.49
CA GLY A 4 54.46 10.50 -8.91
C GLY A 4 55.55 9.70 -9.59
N SER A 5 56.57 10.40 -10.11
CA SER A 5 57.72 9.76 -10.72
C SER A 5 58.96 9.98 -9.87
N THR A 6 59.79 8.97 -9.77
CA THR A 6 61.08 9.01 -9.09
C THR A 6 62.12 8.35 -9.96
N VAL A 7 63.39 8.76 -9.77
CA VAL A 7 64.56 8.13 -10.43
C VAL A 7 65.26 7.28 -9.39
N VAL A 8 65.42 6.03 -9.70
CA VAL A 8 66.29 5.13 -8.93
C VAL A 8 67.65 5.09 -9.64
N ARG A 9 68.72 5.47 -8.93
CA ARG A 9 70.07 5.49 -9.42
C ARG A 9 70.84 4.31 -8.86
N TYR A 10 71.47 3.57 -9.72
CA TYR A 10 72.52 2.61 -9.37
C TYR A 10 73.88 3.13 -9.73
N THR A 11 74.78 3.09 -8.77
CA THR A 11 76.19 3.45 -8.97
C THR A 11 77.06 2.20 -8.72
N ASP A 12 77.92 1.82 -9.67
CA ASP A 12 78.85 0.70 -9.50
C ASP A 12 80.04 1.02 -8.66
N GLY A 13 80.89 0.01 -8.35
CA GLY A 13 82.12 0.22 -7.57
C GLY A 13 83.19 1.04 -8.27
N ASN A 14 83.06 1.36 -9.58
CA ASN A 14 83.93 2.23 -10.36
C ASN A 14 83.36 3.65 -10.54
N GLY A 15 82.18 3.94 -9.93
CA GLY A 15 81.48 5.20 -10.00
C GLY A 15 80.64 5.42 -11.25
N CYS A 16 80.42 4.40 -12.07
CA CYS A 16 79.46 4.46 -13.21
C CYS A 16 78.02 4.45 -12.71
N GLU A 17 77.19 5.37 -13.19
CA GLU A 17 75.79 5.54 -12.77
C GLU A 17 74.84 5.15 -13.89
N VAL A 18 73.76 4.50 -13.52
CA VAL A 18 72.55 4.19 -14.35
C VAL A 18 71.35 4.70 -13.64
N ASP A 19 70.53 5.50 -14.31
CA ASP A 19 69.26 6.02 -13.83
C ASP A 19 68.11 5.27 -14.46
N GLN A 20 67.20 4.81 -13.64
CA GLN A 20 65.91 4.21 -14.04
C GLN A 20 64.75 5.02 -13.48
N SER A 21 63.97 5.61 -14.35
CA SER A 21 62.72 6.27 -13.95
C SER A 21 61.66 5.27 -13.61
N ILE A 22 61.03 5.43 -12.46
CA ILE A 22 59.88 4.64 -12.00
C ILE A 22 58.72 5.62 -11.81
N THR A 23 57.55 5.29 -12.42
CA THR A 23 56.32 6.04 -12.25
C THR A 23 55.36 5.21 -11.39
N VAL A 24 54.84 5.84 -10.35
CA VAL A 24 53.76 5.33 -9.53
C VAL A 24 52.47 6.00 -10.00
N HIS A 25 51.56 5.22 -10.56
CA HIS A 25 50.27 5.71 -11.00
C HIS A 25 49.31 5.82 -9.83
N GLY A 26 48.35 6.76 -9.88
CA GLY A 26 47.32 6.93 -8.89
C GLY A 26 46.20 5.89 -9.08
N LEU A 27 45.47 5.59 -8.03
CA LEU A 27 44.28 4.75 -8.17
C LEU A 27 43.16 5.53 -8.87
N PRO A 28 42.30 4.86 -9.68
CA PRO A 28 41.12 5.49 -10.25
C PRO A 28 40.15 5.95 -9.16
N ASN A 29 39.43 7.04 -9.42
CA ASN A 29 38.39 7.55 -8.51
C ASN A 29 37.03 6.87 -8.83
N VAL A 30 36.97 5.60 -8.55
CA VAL A 30 35.73 4.77 -8.78
C VAL A 30 34.61 5.28 -7.90
N SER A 31 33.40 5.37 -8.48
CA SER A 31 32.19 5.69 -7.76
C SER A 31 31.07 4.74 -8.14
N ALA A 32 30.44 4.13 -7.15
CA ALA A 32 29.24 3.29 -7.27
C ALA A 32 27.93 4.10 -7.24
N GLY A 33 28.01 5.41 -6.99
CA GLY A 33 26.85 6.27 -6.75
C GLY A 33 26.43 6.30 -5.28
N SER A 34 25.28 6.90 -5.00
CA SER A 34 24.71 6.96 -3.64
C SER A 34 23.86 5.72 -3.34
N ASP A 35 23.76 5.37 -2.05
CA ASP A 35 22.85 4.35 -1.55
C ASP A 35 21.42 4.59 -2.02
N GLN A 36 20.71 3.50 -2.30
CA GLN A 36 19.35 3.48 -2.83
C GLN A 36 18.41 2.78 -1.85
N SER A 37 17.12 3.10 -1.96
CA SER A 37 16.06 2.46 -1.16
C SER A 37 14.90 2.13 -2.09
N ILE A 38 14.44 0.88 -2.05
CA ILE A 38 13.34 0.36 -2.87
C ILE A 38 12.38 -0.42 -2.00
N CYS A 39 11.16 -0.62 -2.51
CA CYS A 39 10.21 -1.55 -1.92
C CYS A 39 10.45 -2.98 -2.43
N SER A 40 10.09 -3.97 -1.64
CA SER A 40 10.19 -5.37 -2.03
C SER A 40 9.43 -5.62 -3.34
N GLY A 41 10.11 -6.22 -4.32
CA GLY A 41 9.58 -6.46 -5.66
C GLY A 41 9.91 -5.39 -6.70
N GLU A 42 10.44 -4.25 -6.28
CA GLU A 42 10.86 -3.19 -7.19
C GLU A 42 12.28 -3.42 -7.74
N SER A 43 12.65 -2.58 -8.69
CA SER A 43 13.99 -2.56 -9.30
C SER A 43 14.61 -1.18 -9.24
N VAL A 44 15.95 -1.12 -9.24
CA VAL A 44 16.71 0.11 -9.25
C VAL A 44 17.86 -0.01 -10.24
N THR A 45 18.28 1.12 -10.81
CA THR A 45 19.42 1.18 -11.73
C THR A 45 20.67 1.72 -11.02
N LEU A 46 21.71 0.90 -11.00
CA LEU A 46 23.03 1.26 -10.51
C LEU A 46 23.87 1.82 -11.66
N THR A 47 24.59 2.90 -11.39
CA THR A 47 25.47 3.54 -12.37
C THR A 47 26.82 3.84 -11.71
N ALA A 48 27.87 3.20 -12.22
CA ALA A 48 29.23 3.44 -11.77
C ALA A 48 30.00 4.37 -12.73
N SER A 49 31.05 5.01 -12.22
CA SER A 49 31.93 5.90 -12.98
C SER A 49 33.35 5.91 -12.42
N GLY A 50 34.25 6.63 -13.09
CA GLY A 50 35.57 6.98 -12.56
C GLY A 50 36.71 6.03 -12.93
N ALA A 51 36.50 5.07 -13.86
CA ALA A 51 37.56 4.20 -14.39
C ALA A 51 37.38 3.91 -15.89
N ALA A 52 38.38 3.38 -16.54
CA ALA A 52 38.37 3.02 -17.96
C ALA A 52 37.49 1.76 -18.19
N THR A 53 37.54 0.81 -17.27
CA THR A 53 36.64 -0.36 -17.22
C THR A 53 36.03 -0.48 -15.85
N LEU A 54 34.79 -0.92 -15.82
CA LEU A 54 33.98 -1.08 -14.60
C LEU A 54 33.38 -2.47 -14.60
N SER A 55 33.36 -3.14 -13.45
CA SER A 55 32.74 -4.45 -13.26
C SER A 55 32.11 -4.53 -11.89
N TRP A 56 30.81 -4.81 -11.86
CA TRP A 56 30.05 -5.05 -10.66
C TRP A 56 30.16 -6.51 -10.20
N ASP A 57 30.06 -6.73 -8.92
CA ASP A 57 29.91 -8.05 -8.30
C ASP A 57 28.50 -8.65 -8.48
N ASN A 58 28.14 -9.62 -7.63
CA ASN A 58 26.81 -10.27 -7.60
C ASN A 58 26.32 -10.79 -8.99
N GLY A 59 27.26 -11.12 -9.90
CA GLY A 59 26.95 -11.67 -11.22
C GLY A 59 26.53 -10.65 -12.28
N ILE A 60 26.59 -9.35 -11.98
CA ILE A 60 26.27 -8.27 -12.92
C ILE A 60 27.37 -8.09 -13.98
N GLY A 61 28.63 -8.17 -13.56
CA GLY A 61 29.80 -8.03 -14.45
C GLY A 61 29.93 -6.61 -15.01
N ALA A 62 30.25 -6.49 -16.30
CA ALA A 62 30.57 -5.22 -16.95
C ALA A 62 29.34 -4.39 -17.40
N THR A 63 28.11 -4.85 -17.09
CA THR A 63 26.90 -4.10 -17.41
C THR A 63 26.83 -2.82 -16.59
N ASN A 64 26.86 -1.66 -17.27
CA ASN A 64 26.81 -0.35 -16.63
C ASN A 64 26.17 0.69 -17.58
N PRO A 65 25.00 1.28 -17.26
CA PRO A 65 24.21 1.07 -16.04
C PRO A 65 23.61 -0.33 -15.92
N ALA A 66 23.40 -0.81 -14.69
CA ALA A 66 22.87 -2.13 -14.38
C ALA A 66 21.53 -2.02 -13.61
N THR A 67 20.48 -2.70 -14.06
CA THR A 67 19.22 -2.79 -13.32
C THR A 67 19.24 -4.03 -12.43
N VAL A 68 18.95 -3.84 -11.13
CA VAL A 68 18.93 -4.91 -10.13
C VAL A 68 17.60 -4.91 -9.39
N SER A 69 17.16 -6.10 -8.94
CA SER A 69 15.91 -6.31 -8.19
C SER A 69 16.20 -7.23 -6.99
N PRO A 70 16.96 -6.77 -5.99
CA PRO A 70 17.28 -7.58 -4.84
C PRO A 70 16.03 -7.85 -4.00
N THR A 71 15.93 -9.06 -3.43
CA THR A 71 14.82 -9.44 -2.53
C THR A 71 15.11 -9.14 -1.05
N SER A 72 16.33 -8.71 -0.75
CA SER A 72 16.78 -8.26 0.58
C SER A 72 17.84 -7.18 0.42
N THR A 73 18.04 -6.37 1.44
CA THR A 73 19.09 -5.34 1.46
C THR A 73 20.43 -5.95 1.04
N THR A 74 21.01 -5.41 -0.03
CA THR A 74 22.17 -5.96 -0.71
C THR A 74 23.20 -4.85 -0.94
N THR A 75 24.46 -5.15 -0.66
CA THR A 75 25.59 -4.29 -1.03
C THR A 75 26.13 -4.76 -2.37
N TYR A 76 26.31 -3.83 -3.28
CA TYR A 76 26.94 -4.04 -4.59
C TYR A 76 28.29 -3.33 -4.60
N GLU A 77 29.35 -4.04 -5.00
CA GLU A 77 30.69 -3.49 -5.16
C GLU A 77 31.01 -3.35 -6.64
N VAL A 78 31.53 -2.20 -7.02
CA VAL A 78 32.09 -1.99 -8.35
C VAL A 78 33.61 -1.94 -8.28
N THR A 79 34.26 -2.72 -9.12
CA THR A 79 35.70 -2.67 -9.36
C THR A 79 35.97 -1.88 -10.63
N GLY A 80 36.78 -0.84 -10.52
CA GLY A 80 37.23 -0.02 -11.66
C GLY A 80 38.70 -0.18 -11.91
N THR A 81 39.08 -0.31 -13.19
CA THR A 81 40.48 -0.37 -13.65
C THR A 81 40.71 0.79 -14.60
N ASP A 82 41.79 1.54 -14.40
CA ASP A 82 42.22 2.63 -15.29
C ASP A 82 43.04 2.12 -16.48
N GLY A 83 43.50 3.09 -17.32
CA GLY A 83 44.35 2.78 -18.50
C GLY A 83 45.74 2.27 -18.17
N ASP A 84 46.23 2.49 -16.95
CA ASP A 84 47.55 2.06 -16.46
C ASP A 84 47.46 0.70 -15.72
N GLY A 85 46.24 0.14 -15.57
CA GLY A 85 46.02 -1.13 -14.89
C GLY A 85 45.87 -0.98 -13.37
N CYS A 86 45.76 0.23 -12.83
CA CYS A 86 45.49 0.44 -11.40
C CYS A 86 44.03 0.16 -11.11
N VAL A 87 43.75 -0.50 -9.96
CA VAL A 87 42.44 -0.97 -9.57
C VAL A 87 41.99 -0.30 -8.27
N ASN A 88 40.75 0.11 -8.21
CA ASN A 88 40.08 0.59 -7.02
C ASN A 88 38.62 0.10 -6.99
N THR A 89 37.98 0.12 -5.82
CA THR A 89 36.60 -0.30 -5.64
C THR A 89 35.78 0.76 -4.90
N ASP A 90 34.47 0.74 -5.10
CA ASP A 90 33.48 1.48 -4.33
C ASP A 90 32.21 0.64 -4.17
N GLN A 91 31.38 0.97 -3.19
CA GLN A 91 30.19 0.21 -2.85
C GLN A 91 28.96 1.09 -2.81
N VAL A 92 27.80 0.50 -3.16
CA VAL A 92 26.47 1.08 -2.98
C VAL A 92 25.57 0.07 -2.28
N ILE A 93 24.79 0.54 -1.31
CA ILE A 93 23.80 -0.28 -0.61
C ILE A 93 22.44 -0.02 -1.24
N VAL A 94 21.76 -1.11 -1.64
CA VAL A 94 20.35 -1.08 -1.99
C VAL A 94 19.55 -1.65 -0.82
N THR A 95 18.89 -0.75 -0.08
CA THR A 95 18.02 -1.12 1.03
C THR A 95 16.67 -1.56 0.48
N VAL A 96 16.23 -2.77 0.83
CA VAL A 96 14.91 -3.30 0.47
C VAL A 96 13.98 -3.18 1.67
N ASN A 97 12.93 -2.37 1.50
CA ASN A 97 11.90 -2.17 2.51
C ASN A 97 10.73 -3.13 2.29
N THR A 98 10.11 -3.55 3.37
CA THR A 98 8.93 -4.41 3.33
C THR A 98 7.72 -3.61 2.86
N VAL A 99 6.93 -4.18 1.95
CA VAL A 99 5.60 -3.68 1.59
C VAL A 99 4.62 -4.20 2.63
N PRO A 100 3.76 -3.35 3.22
CA PRO A 100 2.70 -3.80 4.12
C PRO A 100 1.66 -4.63 3.36
N SER A 101 0.84 -5.40 4.08
CA SER A 101 -0.30 -6.12 3.52
C SER A 101 -1.56 -5.78 4.29
N ILE A 102 -2.59 -5.29 3.59
CA ILE A 102 -3.87 -4.92 4.16
C ILE A 102 -4.83 -6.12 4.17
N SER A 103 -5.61 -6.24 5.23
CA SER A 103 -6.64 -7.26 5.38
C SER A 103 -7.89 -6.71 6.07
N GLY A 104 -9.06 -7.32 5.78
CA GLY A 104 -10.33 -6.91 6.35
C GLY A 104 -11.50 -7.22 5.43
N SER A 105 -12.68 -6.62 5.70
CA SER A 105 -13.83 -6.72 4.82
C SER A 105 -13.66 -5.77 3.62
N THR A 106 -14.06 -6.24 2.44
CA THR A 106 -14.10 -5.45 1.21
C THR A 106 -15.42 -4.72 0.99
N GLU A 107 -16.37 -4.87 1.92
CA GLU A 107 -17.72 -4.37 1.75
C GLU A 107 -18.24 -3.70 3.03
N VAL A 108 -18.94 -2.58 2.86
CA VAL A 108 -19.55 -1.81 3.94
C VAL A 108 -20.82 -1.13 3.42
N CYS A 109 -21.82 -0.93 4.28
CA CYS A 109 -22.96 -0.08 3.95
C CYS A 109 -22.64 1.40 4.20
N ALA A 110 -23.25 2.30 3.46
CA ALA A 110 -23.21 3.72 3.79
C ALA A 110 -23.65 3.93 5.26
N GLU A 111 -22.97 4.82 5.99
CA GLU A 111 -23.07 5.07 7.43
C GLU A 111 -22.66 3.87 8.32
N GLY A 112 -22.22 2.76 7.73
CA GLY A 112 -21.65 1.63 8.44
C GLY A 112 -20.13 1.74 8.56
N THR A 113 -19.52 0.87 9.37
CA THR A 113 -18.07 0.82 9.55
C THR A 113 -17.53 -0.59 9.40
N ILE A 114 -16.31 -0.70 8.89
CA ILE A 114 -15.46 -1.89 8.93
C ILE A 114 -14.11 -1.50 9.47
N THR A 115 -13.31 -2.47 9.89
CA THR A 115 -11.93 -2.22 10.30
C THR A 115 -11.00 -2.98 9.37
N LEU A 116 -10.07 -2.25 8.76
CA LEU A 116 -8.93 -2.79 8.06
C LEU A 116 -7.73 -2.87 9.01
N SER A 117 -6.84 -3.81 8.77
CA SER A 117 -5.60 -3.95 9.50
C SER A 117 -4.44 -4.20 8.56
N SER A 118 -3.25 -3.73 8.94
CA SER A 118 -2.00 -4.03 8.26
C SER A 118 -1.18 -5.01 9.10
N ASP A 119 -0.43 -5.89 8.46
CA ASP A 119 0.51 -6.81 9.09
C ASP A 119 1.75 -6.10 9.67
N ILE A 120 2.02 -4.87 9.20
CA ILE A 120 3.11 -4.01 9.69
C ILE A 120 2.52 -2.74 10.30
N THR A 121 3.01 -2.33 11.47
CA THR A 121 2.57 -1.11 12.17
C THR A 121 3.46 0.08 11.87
N GLY A 122 2.94 1.30 12.10
CA GLY A 122 3.71 2.55 11.99
C GLY A 122 3.54 3.29 10.65
N GLY A 123 2.65 2.83 9.78
CA GLY A 123 2.21 3.56 8.59
C GLY A 123 1.00 4.44 8.84
N THR A 124 0.52 5.07 7.79
CA THR A 124 -0.64 5.96 7.77
C THR A 124 -1.68 5.48 6.78
N TRP A 125 -2.95 5.58 7.16
CA TRP A 125 -4.10 5.27 6.34
C TRP A 125 -4.56 6.50 5.57
N ASP A 126 -4.95 6.32 4.32
CA ASP A 126 -5.53 7.35 3.47
C ASP A 126 -6.64 6.77 2.58
N SER A 127 -7.62 7.58 2.21
CA SER A 127 -8.69 7.22 1.29
C SER A 127 -8.56 8.07 0.03
N ASP A 128 -8.69 7.46 -1.14
CA ASP A 128 -8.61 8.20 -2.40
C ASP A 128 -9.90 9.02 -2.70
N ASP A 129 -11.03 8.68 -2.04
CA ASP A 129 -12.29 9.43 -2.13
C ASP A 129 -13.09 9.42 -0.81
N ASP A 130 -12.90 10.45 0.00
CA ASP A 130 -13.66 10.67 1.24
C ASP A 130 -15.17 10.86 1.02
N GLY A 131 -15.60 11.15 -0.21
CA GLY A 131 -17.01 11.21 -0.59
C GLY A 131 -17.66 9.83 -0.70
N VAL A 132 -16.87 8.78 -0.88
CA VAL A 132 -17.32 7.37 -0.92
C VAL A 132 -17.10 6.73 0.45
N ALA A 133 -15.89 6.78 1.01
CA ALA A 133 -15.63 6.37 2.39
C ALA A 133 -14.45 7.12 2.98
N THR A 134 -14.46 7.33 4.29
CA THR A 134 -13.35 7.87 5.06
C THR A 134 -12.63 6.76 5.83
N VAL A 135 -11.36 6.97 6.15
CA VAL A 135 -10.59 6.05 6.99
C VAL A 135 -9.95 6.81 8.17
N SER A 136 -9.98 6.20 9.35
CA SER A 136 -9.32 6.75 10.54
C SER A 136 -7.87 6.29 10.65
N ALA A 137 -7.08 6.95 11.49
CA ALA A 137 -5.70 6.56 11.79
C ALA A 137 -5.57 5.13 12.37
N SER A 138 -6.65 4.53 12.85
CA SER A 138 -6.70 3.15 13.36
C SER A 138 -7.23 2.14 12.34
N GLY A 139 -7.42 2.53 11.06
CA GLY A 139 -7.91 1.65 10.00
C GLY A 139 -9.43 1.43 10.03
N VAL A 140 -10.20 2.23 10.78
CA VAL A 140 -11.66 2.16 10.74
C VAL A 140 -12.14 2.92 9.51
N VAL A 141 -12.74 2.19 8.56
CA VAL A 141 -13.36 2.74 7.35
C VAL A 141 -14.84 2.97 7.61
N THR A 142 -15.32 4.17 7.30
CA THR A 142 -16.74 4.56 7.39
C THR A 142 -17.29 4.83 6.00
N GLY A 143 -18.29 4.07 5.57
CA GLY A 143 -18.98 4.31 4.30
C GLY A 143 -19.77 5.62 4.32
N VAL A 144 -19.61 6.45 3.30
CA VAL A 144 -20.30 7.75 3.14
C VAL A 144 -21.38 7.66 2.07
N SER A 145 -21.04 7.27 0.87
CA SER A 145 -21.98 7.07 -0.24
C SER A 145 -21.64 5.84 -1.05
N ALA A 146 -22.61 5.31 -1.80
CA ALA A 146 -22.38 4.12 -2.61
C ALA A 146 -21.34 4.37 -3.70
N GLY A 147 -20.38 3.45 -3.80
CA GLY A 147 -19.25 3.52 -4.73
C GLY A 147 -18.19 2.49 -4.37
N THR A 148 -17.07 2.55 -5.09
CA THR A 148 -15.85 1.81 -4.75
C THR A 148 -14.74 2.82 -4.51
N VAL A 149 -13.93 2.59 -3.50
CA VAL A 149 -12.87 3.47 -3.04
C VAL A 149 -11.63 2.64 -2.72
N ASP A 150 -10.47 3.15 -3.00
CA ASP A 150 -9.21 2.54 -2.63
C ASP A 150 -8.70 3.15 -1.31
N ILE A 151 -8.40 2.28 -0.35
CA ILE A 151 -7.82 2.64 0.95
C ILE A 151 -6.35 2.21 0.93
N THR A 152 -5.45 3.17 1.09
CA THR A 152 -4.00 2.96 1.05
C THR A 152 -3.40 3.03 2.45
N TYR A 153 -2.44 2.14 2.72
CA TYR A 153 -1.63 2.19 3.93
C TYR A 153 -0.16 2.37 3.57
N THR A 154 0.39 3.54 3.89
CA THR A 154 1.74 3.95 3.50
C THR A 154 2.69 3.96 4.69
N MET A 155 3.82 3.26 4.56
CA MET A 155 4.90 3.23 5.54
C MET A 155 5.75 4.51 5.46
N SER A 156 6.47 4.85 6.52
CA SER A 156 7.43 5.99 6.52
C SER A 156 8.56 5.83 5.51
N THR A 157 8.81 4.62 5.01
CA THR A 157 9.76 4.30 3.94
C THR A 157 9.24 4.64 2.54
N GLY A 158 7.96 4.98 2.41
CA GLY A 158 7.26 5.22 1.15
C GLY A 158 6.65 3.96 0.52
N CYS A 159 6.85 2.78 1.10
CA CYS A 159 6.22 1.55 0.62
C CYS A 159 4.79 1.46 1.12
N ASP A 160 3.87 1.11 0.23
CA ASP A 160 2.44 1.09 0.49
C ASP A 160 1.75 -0.15 -0.06
N ASP A 161 0.53 -0.39 0.42
CA ASP A 161 -0.43 -1.33 -0.13
C ASP A 161 -1.79 -0.66 -0.24
N THR A 162 -2.56 -1.05 -1.25
CA THR A 162 -3.87 -0.47 -1.56
C THR A 162 -4.93 -1.56 -1.51
N TYR A 163 -6.06 -1.25 -0.86
CA TYR A 163 -7.16 -2.18 -0.61
C TYR A 163 -8.49 -1.58 -1.05
N SER A 164 -9.14 -2.21 -2.03
CA SER A 164 -10.39 -1.72 -2.60
C SER A 164 -11.60 -2.09 -1.72
N VAL A 165 -12.41 -1.09 -1.36
CA VAL A 165 -13.62 -1.24 -0.54
C VAL A 165 -14.84 -0.78 -1.32
N THR A 166 -15.89 -1.60 -1.33
CA THR A 166 -17.19 -1.27 -1.93
C THR A 166 -18.16 -0.80 -0.85
N VAL A 167 -18.70 0.39 -1.03
CA VAL A 167 -19.76 0.96 -0.19
C VAL A 167 -21.11 0.72 -0.85
N TYR A 168 -21.99 0.02 -0.18
CA TYR A 168 -23.36 -0.19 -0.66
C TYR A 168 -24.33 0.86 -0.12
N ALA A 169 -25.25 1.30 -0.96
CA ALA A 169 -26.32 2.21 -0.53
C ALA A 169 -27.22 1.56 0.50
N LYS A 170 -27.59 2.32 1.54
CA LYS A 170 -28.70 1.95 2.42
C LYS A 170 -30.00 2.08 1.67
N PRO A 171 -30.96 1.16 1.90
CA PRO A 171 -32.30 1.32 1.36
C PRO A 171 -33.00 2.56 1.92
N VAL A 172 -33.78 3.23 1.08
CA VAL A 172 -34.64 4.34 1.51
C VAL A 172 -36.04 3.79 1.67
N LEU A 173 -36.60 3.95 2.86
CA LEU A 173 -37.98 3.54 3.16
C LEU A 173 -38.96 4.67 2.85
N SER A 174 -40.13 4.32 2.31
CA SER A 174 -41.23 5.24 2.06
C SER A 174 -42.56 4.63 2.53
N GLY A 175 -43.43 5.46 3.04
CA GLY A 175 -44.72 5.08 3.67
C GLY A 175 -44.87 5.68 5.05
N THR A 176 -46.06 5.73 5.58
CA THR A 176 -46.38 6.35 6.87
C THR A 176 -46.83 5.27 7.86
N LEU A 177 -46.16 5.23 9.03
CA LEU A 177 -46.45 4.26 10.09
C LEU A 177 -47.04 4.91 11.36
N THR A 178 -47.60 6.11 11.24
CA THR A 178 -48.20 6.85 12.37
C THR A 178 -49.72 6.91 12.24
N GLY A 179 -50.43 6.71 13.35
CA GLY A 179 -51.87 6.83 13.40
C GLY A 179 -52.64 5.73 12.67
N ILE A 180 -52.03 4.58 12.45
CA ILE A 180 -52.72 3.43 11.79
C ILE A 180 -53.70 2.78 12.77
N ALA A 181 -54.96 2.78 12.41
CA ALA A 181 -56.01 2.17 13.25
C ALA A 181 -55.87 0.63 13.30
N ASN A 182 -56.19 0.04 14.43
CA ASN A 182 -56.25 -1.42 14.56
C ASN A 182 -57.20 -1.99 13.51
N GLY A 183 -56.77 -3.01 12.76
CA GLY A 183 -57.51 -3.63 11.66
C GLY A 183 -57.30 -3.01 10.29
N SER A 184 -56.54 -1.90 10.17
CA SER A 184 -56.06 -1.35 8.90
C SER A 184 -54.65 -1.87 8.60
N THR A 185 -54.22 -1.81 7.34
CA THR A 185 -52.85 -2.16 6.95
C THR A 185 -52.23 -1.01 6.21
N GLU A 186 -50.92 -0.85 6.34
CA GLU A 186 -50.12 0.13 5.60
C GLU A 186 -49.01 -0.61 4.84
N THR A 187 -48.65 -0.09 3.68
CA THR A 187 -47.55 -0.69 2.88
C THR A 187 -46.34 0.21 2.88
N LEU A 188 -45.25 -0.28 3.45
CA LEU A 188 -43.95 0.32 3.28
C LEU A 188 -43.32 -0.15 1.96
N THR A 189 -42.65 0.77 1.29
CA THR A 189 -41.81 0.47 0.13
C THR A 189 -40.34 0.79 0.49
N ALA A 190 -39.43 0.09 -0.15
CA ALA A 190 -37.99 0.30 0.04
C ALA A 190 -37.28 0.34 -1.30
N THR A 191 -36.19 1.12 -1.39
CA THR A 191 -35.29 1.07 -2.53
C THR A 191 -34.32 -0.11 -2.40
N GLY A 192 -33.80 -0.58 -3.55
CA GLY A 192 -32.87 -1.71 -3.63
C GLY A 192 -33.54 -3.07 -3.73
N THR A 193 -32.77 -4.06 -4.15
CA THR A 193 -33.22 -5.45 -4.25
C THR A 193 -33.39 -6.05 -2.85
N PRO A 194 -34.53 -6.65 -2.51
CA PRO A 194 -34.75 -7.28 -1.20
C PRO A 194 -33.76 -8.42 -0.94
N ALA A 195 -33.43 -8.66 0.32
CA ALA A 195 -32.69 -9.85 0.73
C ALA A 195 -33.53 -11.11 0.36
N SER A 196 -32.84 -12.21 0.07
CA SER A 196 -33.47 -13.47 -0.37
C SER A 196 -34.34 -14.12 0.68
N SER A 197 -34.11 -13.81 1.96
CA SER A 197 -34.92 -14.29 3.08
C SER A 197 -35.21 -13.15 4.06
N ASN A 198 -36.47 -13.09 4.54
CA ASN A 198 -36.92 -12.12 5.54
C ASN A 198 -36.46 -10.67 5.28
N PRO A 199 -36.69 -10.09 4.08
CA PRO A 199 -36.27 -8.73 3.78
C PRO A 199 -36.92 -7.70 4.71
N TRP A 200 -38.10 -8.00 5.23
CA TRP A 200 -38.81 -7.17 6.19
C TRP A 200 -38.95 -7.89 7.53
N THR A 201 -38.69 -7.18 8.62
CA THR A 201 -38.83 -7.70 10.00
C THR A 201 -39.44 -6.66 10.91
N SER A 202 -40.13 -7.13 11.96
CA SER A 202 -40.63 -6.29 13.06
C SER A 202 -39.89 -6.64 14.34
N SER A 203 -39.47 -5.63 15.10
CA SER A 203 -38.83 -5.84 16.40
C SER A 203 -39.77 -6.35 17.47
N ASN A 204 -41.08 -6.14 17.31
CA ASN A 204 -42.12 -6.67 18.19
C ASN A 204 -43.39 -7.04 17.42
N THR A 205 -43.53 -8.33 17.10
CA THR A 205 -44.64 -8.87 16.33
C THR A 205 -45.96 -8.91 17.11
N ALA A 206 -45.97 -8.67 18.43
CA ALA A 206 -47.19 -8.53 19.21
C ALA A 206 -47.86 -7.15 19.03
N ILE A 207 -47.06 -6.13 18.59
CA ILE A 207 -47.53 -4.78 18.31
C ILE A 207 -47.90 -4.64 16.83
N ALA A 208 -46.99 -5.03 15.93
CA ALA A 208 -47.24 -5.05 14.49
C ALA A 208 -46.44 -6.15 13.81
N THR A 209 -47.01 -6.81 12.82
CA THR A 209 -46.34 -7.74 11.90
C THR A 209 -46.06 -7.04 10.58
N VAL A 210 -45.08 -7.55 9.84
CA VAL A 210 -44.79 -7.13 8.46
C VAL A 210 -44.62 -8.38 7.60
N ASN A 211 -45.14 -8.38 6.39
CA ASN A 211 -44.93 -9.48 5.43
C ASN A 211 -43.77 -9.22 4.50
N SER A 212 -43.46 -10.19 3.64
CA SER A 212 -42.33 -10.10 2.69
C SER A 212 -42.48 -9.00 1.63
N THR A 213 -43.66 -8.41 1.47
CA THR A 213 -43.92 -7.31 0.51
C THR A 213 -44.01 -5.94 1.19
N GLY A 214 -43.72 -5.85 2.50
CA GLY A 214 -43.73 -4.59 3.24
C GLY A 214 -45.10 -4.18 3.79
N VAL A 215 -46.12 -5.05 3.73
CA VAL A 215 -47.42 -4.75 4.32
C VAL A 215 -47.33 -4.95 5.85
N VAL A 216 -47.53 -3.83 6.56
CA VAL A 216 -47.54 -3.77 8.03
C VAL A 216 -48.98 -3.91 8.53
N THR A 217 -49.19 -4.82 9.49
CA THR A 217 -50.48 -5.06 10.14
C THR A 217 -50.37 -4.77 11.64
N PRO A 218 -51.01 -3.73 12.16
CA PRO A 218 -51.06 -3.45 13.60
C PRO A 218 -51.92 -4.48 14.32
N LEU A 219 -51.49 -4.90 15.51
CA LEU A 219 -52.16 -5.88 16.35
C LEU A 219 -52.50 -5.30 17.73
N SER A 220 -51.76 -4.37 18.24
CA SER A 220 -51.99 -3.69 19.52
C SER A 220 -51.35 -2.28 19.54
N THR A 221 -51.80 -1.48 20.50
CA THR A 221 -51.15 -0.17 20.74
C THR A 221 -49.75 -0.35 21.29
N GLY A 222 -48.82 0.52 20.85
CA GLY A 222 -47.41 0.53 21.28
C GLY A 222 -46.50 0.91 20.13
N THR A 223 -45.21 0.87 20.39
CA THR A 223 -44.19 1.20 19.41
C THR A 223 -43.39 -0.05 19.00
N THR A 224 -43.09 -0.19 17.71
CA THR A 224 -42.19 -1.23 17.19
C THR A 224 -41.38 -0.65 16.02
N THR A 225 -40.25 -1.27 15.71
CA THR A 225 -39.40 -0.89 14.58
C THR A 225 -39.59 -1.91 13.45
N ILE A 226 -39.92 -1.42 12.27
CA ILE A 226 -39.93 -2.21 11.04
C ILE A 226 -38.61 -2.00 10.32
N THR A 227 -37.90 -3.07 10.00
CA THR A 227 -36.59 -3.05 9.33
C THR A 227 -36.75 -3.68 7.95
N PHE A 228 -36.17 -3.04 6.94
CA PHE A 228 -35.94 -3.64 5.62
C PHE A 228 -34.43 -3.86 5.43
N THR A 229 -34.09 -5.03 4.89
CA THR A 229 -32.73 -5.41 4.53
C THR A 229 -32.67 -5.72 3.04
N ASN A 230 -31.73 -5.11 2.31
CA ASN A 230 -31.50 -5.38 0.90
C ASN A 230 -30.56 -6.60 0.69
N SER A 231 -30.37 -6.99 -0.57
CA SER A 231 -29.53 -8.15 -0.96
C SER A 231 -28.05 -8.00 -0.58
N ASN A 232 -27.57 -6.79 -0.33
CA ASN A 232 -26.20 -6.51 0.11
C ASN A 232 -26.08 -6.47 1.65
N GLY A 233 -27.12 -6.82 2.38
CA GLY A 233 -27.13 -6.80 3.84
C GLY A 233 -27.32 -5.42 4.47
N CYS A 234 -27.48 -4.36 3.67
CA CYS A 234 -27.73 -3.02 4.20
C CYS A 234 -29.19 -2.87 4.61
N SER A 235 -29.42 -2.26 5.77
CA SER A 235 -30.76 -2.12 6.32
C SER A 235 -31.11 -0.69 6.67
N SER A 236 -32.42 -0.41 6.64
CA SER A 236 -33.03 0.82 7.14
C SER A 236 -34.28 0.51 7.95
N THR A 237 -34.62 1.41 8.86
CA THR A 237 -35.69 1.23 9.81
C THR A 237 -36.75 2.31 9.74
N ALA A 238 -38.00 1.96 10.04
CA ALA A 238 -39.10 2.90 10.28
C ALA A 238 -39.77 2.57 11.61
N SER A 239 -40.11 3.58 12.40
CA SER A 239 -40.82 3.42 13.66
C SER A 239 -42.34 3.36 13.42
N PHE A 240 -42.97 2.33 13.93
CA PHE A 240 -44.41 2.22 14.04
C PHE A 240 -44.86 2.71 15.42
N VAL A 241 -45.87 3.60 15.47
CA VAL A 241 -46.39 4.18 16.71
C VAL A 241 -47.94 4.07 16.75
#